data_3df44eea2e3b9580cc41e58349780872
#
_entry.id   3df44eea2e3b9580cc41e58349780872
#
_cell.length_a   1.000
_cell.length_b   1.000
_cell.length_c   1.000
_cell.angle_alpha   90.00
_cell.angle_beta   90.00
_cell.angle_gamma   90.00
#
_symmetry.space_group_name_H-M   'P 1'
#
loop_
_entity.id
_entity.type
_entity.pdbx_description
1 polymer ?
#
loop_
_entity_poly.entity_id
_entity_poly.type
_entity_poly.pdbx_seq_one_letter_code
_entity_poly.pdbx_strand_id
1 'polypeptide(L)'
;LRVMQWDCNVKLEGVMNPMVTVASPIYDLPSFELMPLFQIQSLHLYVAQLAGGTSVQPFKSIEDYNNWLSRLEDYLIFLDTSIAKMKVGMDKGIVLPKVLTLKMLPQVRSFIDVPLENNLFFKPVLNFPDGISDVDMDILKSNYEDFIQEKLTPKYVELNDFLTNEYLSKCRTSSGLLDLPNGKETYKYLIKLHTTTNMSADEIHELGLSEVDR
;
A
#
# COMPACT_ATOMS: atom_id res chain seq x y z
N LEU A 1 0.57 -11.33 -25.52
CA LEU A 1 -0.03 -10.02 -25.81
C LEU A 1 -1.12 -9.64 -24.82
N ARG A 2 -2.12 -10.48 -24.54
CA ARG A 2 -3.20 -10.19 -23.56
C ARG A 2 -2.69 -10.03 -22.13
N VAL A 3 -1.74 -10.85 -21.71
CA VAL A 3 -1.10 -10.74 -20.36
C VAL A 3 -0.33 -9.42 -20.24
N MET A 4 0.40 -9.02 -21.28
CA MET A 4 1.14 -7.74 -21.27
C MET A 4 0.19 -6.53 -21.28
N GLN A 5 -0.92 -6.57 -22.00
CA GLN A 5 -1.89 -5.48 -22.05
C GLN A 5 -2.61 -5.32 -20.69
N TRP A 6 -2.88 -6.42 -20.02
CA TRP A 6 -3.45 -6.43 -18.69
C TRP A 6 -2.48 -5.87 -17.64
N ASP A 7 -1.21 -6.28 -17.69
CA ASP A 7 -0.15 -5.78 -16.81
C ASP A 7 0.05 -4.26 -16.95
N CYS A 8 -0.04 -3.74 -18.18
CA CYS A 8 -0.03 -2.30 -18.44
C CYS A 8 -1.25 -1.59 -17.85
N ASN A 9 -2.45 -2.14 -17.96
CA ASN A 9 -3.67 -1.54 -17.40
C ASN A 9 -3.62 -1.47 -15.88
N VAL A 10 -3.15 -2.52 -15.22
CA VAL A 10 -2.98 -2.55 -13.76
C VAL A 10 -1.92 -1.54 -13.29
N LYS A 11 -0.83 -1.38 -14.03
CA LYS A 11 0.19 -0.37 -13.74
C LYS A 11 -0.30 1.06 -13.96
N LEU A 12 -1.16 1.29 -14.96
CA LEU A 12 -1.76 2.60 -15.23
C LEU A 12 -2.84 2.98 -14.20
N GLU A 13 -3.50 2.02 -13.57
CA GLU A 13 -4.45 2.25 -12.48
C GLU A 13 -3.78 2.57 -11.13
N GLY A 14 -2.46 2.76 -11.13
CA GLY A 14 -1.78 3.59 -10.15
C GLY A 14 -1.34 2.93 -8.87
N VAL A 15 -1.23 1.62 -8.80
CA VAL A 15 -0.69 1.00 -7.58
C VAL A 15 0.64 0.33 -7.89
N MET A 16 1.73 0.93 -7.45
CA MET A 16 3.06 0.31 -7.40
C MET A 16 3.12 -0.81 -6.34
N ASN A 17 2.16 -1.70 -6.36
CA ASN A 17 2.15 -2.87 -5.52
C ASN A 17 2.46 -4.09 -6.37
N PRO A 18 3.62 -4.74 -6.22
CA PRO A 18 3.97 -5.93 -7.00
C PRO A 18 2.99 -7.09 -6.82
N MET A 19 2.16 -7.07 -5.77
CA MET A 19 1.08 -8.05 -5.57
C MET A 19 -0.19 -7.73 -6.37
N VAL A 20 -0.33 -6.51 -6.90
CA VAL A 20 -1.50 -6.12 -7.71
C VAL A 20 -1.41 -6.65 -9.15
N THR A 21 -0.23 -7.03 -9.60
CA THR A 21 -0.01 -7.58 -10.94
C THR A 21 -0.65 -8.95 -11.18
N VAL A 22 -1.42 -9.46 -10.24
CA VAL A 22 -1.77 -10.88 -10.22
C VAL A 22 -3.25 -11.19 -10.42
N ALA A 23 -4.11 -10.22 -10.48
CA ALA A 23 -5.52 -10.51 -10.76
C ALA A 23 -5.80 -10.45 -12.26
N SER A 24 -6.21 -11.55 -12.85
CA SER A 24 -6.62 -11.58 -14.25
C SER A 24 -8.12 -11.48 -14.38
N PRO A 25 -8.67 -10.45 -15.04
CA PRO A 25 -10.10 -10.41 -15.38
C PRO A 25 -10.53 -11.52 -16.35
N ILE A 26 -9.58 -12.23 -16.95
CA ILE A 26 -9.84 -13.27 -17.96
C ILE A 26 -10.29 -14.60 -17.33
N TYR A 27 -9.96 -14.81 -16.03
CA TYR A 27 -10.14 -16.10 -15.38
C TYR A 27 -11.02 -16.06 -14.12
N ASP A 28 -11.73 -14.98 -13.89
CA ASP A 28 -12.53 -14.80 -12.67
C ASP A 28 -11.73 -15.05 -11.37
N LEU A 29 -10.44 -14.66 -11.41
CA LEU A 29 -9.50 -14.82 -10.30
C LEU A 29 -9.71 -13.72 -9.26
N PRO A 30 -9.40 -13.99 -7.97
CA PRO A 30 -9.49 -12.96 -6.94
C PRO A 30 -8.61 -11.76 -7.30
N SER A 31 -9.18 -10.55 -7.24
CA SER A 31 -8.47 -9.34 -7.54
C SER A 31 -7.72 -8.83 -6.30
N PHE A 32 -6.40 -8.83 -6.33
CA PHE A 32 -5.57 -8.25 -5.26
C PHE A 32 -5.73 -6.73 -5.14
N GLU A 33 -6.30 -6.06 -6.15
CA GLU A 33 -6.68 -4.65 -6.04
C GLU A 33 -7.71 -4.40 -4.93
N LEU A 34 -8.44 -5.45 -4.51
CA LEU A 34 -9.38 -5.42 -3.40
C LEU A 34 -8.70 -5.55 -2.02
N MET A 35 -7.38 -5.72 -2.01
CA MET A 35 -6.53 -5.73 -0.81
C MET A 35 -5.33 -4.76 -0.99
N PRO A 36 -5.56 -3.46 -1.28
CA PRO A 36 -4.51 -2.53 -1.68
C PRO A 36 -3.55 -2.16 -0.55
N LEU A 37 -3.96 -2.37 0.70
CA LEU A 37 -3.16 -2.09 1.89
C LEU A 37 -2.80 -3.39 2.59
N PHE A 38 -1.52 -3.53 2.97
CA PHE A 38 -1.03 -4.64 3.78
C PHE A 38 0.26 -4.25 4.50
N GLN A 39 0.73 -5.06 5.45
CA GLN A 39 1.79 -4.69 6.38
C GLN A 39 3.20 -4.55 5.79
N ILE A 40 3.44 -5.01 4.56
CA ILE A 40 4.77 -5.03 3.91
C ILE A 40 4.64 -4.40 2.52
N GLN A 41 5.57 -3.51 2.15
CA GLN A 41 5.64 -2.93 0.79
C GLN A 41 4.33 -2.29 0.29
N SER A 42 3.58 -1.69 1.18
CA SER A 42 2.34 -0.99 0.85
C SER A 42 2.56 0.51 0.72
N LEU A 43 1.74 1.17 -0.09
CA LEU A 43 1.92 2.59 -0.40
C LEU A 43 1.92 3.47 0.84
N HIS A 44 1.12 3.15 1.87
CA HIS A 44 1.10 3.93 3.12
C HIS A 44 2.45 3.92 3.86
N LEU A 45 3.24 2.85 3.76
CA LEU A 45 4.60 2.79 4.31
C LEU A 45 5.59 3.54 3.41
N TYR A 46 5.44 3.39 2.10
CA TYR A 46 6.33 4.03 1.13
C TYR A 46 6.20 5.56 1.15
N VAL A 47 4.98 6.09 1.20
CA VAL A 47 4.72 7.53 1.30
C VAL A 47 5.32 8.11 2.60
N ALA A 48 5.21 7.40 3.72
CA ALA A 48 5.85 7.80 4.97
C ALA A 48 7.38 7.84 4.88
N GLN A 49 8.00 6.90 4.15
CA GLN A 49 9.45 6.92 3.89
C GLN A 49 9.86 8.11 3.02
N LEU A 50 9.07 8.43 1.98
CA LEU A 50 9.31 9.61 1.15
C LEU A 50 9.23 10.90 1.96
N ALA A 51 8.25 11.01 2.86
CA ALA A 51 8.07 12.13 3.76
C ALA A 51 9.29 12.34 4.69
N GLY A 52 10.02 11.29 5.02
CA GLY A 52 11.19 11.36 5.89
C GLY A 52 12.36 12.20 5.36
N GLY A 53 12.33 12.66 4.10
CA GLY A 53 13.33 13.54 3.50
C GLY A 53 14.69 12.88 3.17
N THR A 54 14.82 11.58 3.40
CA THR A 54 16.05 10.81 3.16
C THR A 54 15.99 9.92 1.91
N SER A 55 14.95 10.06 1.12
CA SER A 55 14.65 9.25 -0.06
C SER A 55 14.76 10.07 -1.35
N VAL A 56 14.16 9.57 -2.42
CA VAL A 56 14.15 10.21 -3.75
C VAL A 56 13.27 11.46 -3.84
N GLN A 57 12.44 11.74 -2.82
CA GLN A 57 11.63 12.95 -2.75
C GLN A 57 12.54 14.14 -2.39
N PRO A 58 12.70 15.14 -3.28
CA PRO A 58 13.48 16.34 -2.97
C PRO A 58 12.70 17.28 -2.04
N PHE A 59 13.46 18.01 -1.19
CA PHE A 59 13.00 19.12 -0.36
C PHE A 59 14.06 20.21 -0.38
N LYS A 60 14.35 20.77 -1.59
CA LYS A 60 15.43 21.72 -1.83
C LYS A 60 14.92 23.12 -2.16
N SER A 61 13.68 23.25 -2.60
CA SER A 61 13.05 24.49 -3.00
C SER A 61 11.63 24.58 -2.47
N ILE A 62 11.06 25.78 -2.36
CA ILE A 62 9.65 26.01 -1.98
C ILE A 62 8.71 25.20 -2.88
N GLU A 63 9.05 25.09 -4.17
CA GLU A 63 8.28 24.28 -5.13
C GLU A 63 8.27 22.80 -4.75
N ASP A 64 9.38 22.23 -4.30
CA ASP A 64 9.44 20.84 -3.84
C ASP A 64 8.50 20.58 -2.66
N TYR A 65 8.46 21.48 -1.68
CA TYR A 65 7.55 21.39 -0.53
C TYR A 65 6.09 21.48 -0.95
N ASN A 66 5.74 22.40 -1.84
CA ASN A 66 4.37 22.55 -2.34
C ASN A 66 3.96 21.35 -3.21
N ASN A 67 4.85 20.84 -4.06
CA ASN A 67 4.62 19.64 -4.85
C ASN A 67 4.40 18.40 -3.96
N TRP A 68 5.10 18.33 -2.82
CA TRP A 68 4.88 17.26 -1.86
C TRP A 68 3.49 17.35 -1.21
N LEU A 69 3.05 18.53 -0.77
CA LEU A 69 1.68 18.71 -0.25
C LEU A 69 0.62 18.31 -1.28
N SER A 70 0.80 18.70 -2.55
CA SER A 70 -0.11 18.28 -3.63
C SER A 70 -0.14 16.75 -3.80
N ARG A 71 1.01 16.06 -3.71
CA ARG A 71 1.06 14.59 -3.74
C ARG A 71 0.36 13.95 -2.53
N LEU A 72 0.43 14.60 -1.38
CA LEU A 72 -0.30 14.13 -0.20
C LEU A 72 -1.81 14.29 -0.36
N GLU A 73 -2.31 15.30 -1.08
CA GLU A 73 -3.74 15.38 -1.44
C GLU A 73 -4.17 14.17 -2.29
N ASP A 74 -3.39 13.82 -3.32
CA ASP A 74 -3.64 12.63 -4.14
C ASP A 74 -3.55 11.33 -3.30
N TYR A 75 -2.66 11.32 -2.31
CA TYR A 75 -2.54 10.19 -1.40
C TYR A 75 -3.77 10.02 -0.50
N LEU A 76 -4.44 11.09 -0.07
CA LEU A 76 -5.71 10.99 0.65
C LEU A 76 -6.79 10.32 -0.22
N ILE A 77 -6.86 10.69 -1.51
CA ILE A 77 -7.77 10.06 -2.48
C ILE A 77 -7.44 8.56 -2.64
N PHE A 78 -6.15 8.21 -2.65
CA PHE A 78 -5.75 6.80 -2.67
C PHE A 78 -6.24 6.04 -1.43
N LEU A 79 -6.17 6.62 -0.23
CA LEU A 79 -6.66 5.99 0.99
C LEU A 79 -8.18 5.78 0.95
N ASP A 80 -8.95 6.77 0.45
CA ASP A 80 -10.40 6.64 0.24
C ASP A 80 -10.73 5.50 -0.72
N THR A 81 -10.04 5.47 -1.85
CA THR A 81 -10.20 4.42 -2.85
C THR A 81 -9.83 3.05 -2.28
N SER A 82 -8.79 3.00 -1.45
CA SER A 82 -8.36 1.76 -0.78
C SER A 82 -9.43 1.22 0.17
N ILE A 83 -10.01 2.07 1.01
CA ILE A 83 -11.12 1.70 1.90
C ILE A 83 -12.32 1.19 1.07
N ALA A 84 -12.70 1.92 0.02
CA ALA A 84 -13.81 1.52 -0.84
C ALA A 84 -13.58 0.16 -1.51
N LYS A 85 -12.38 -0.07 -2.05
CA LYS A 85 -12.01 -1.36 -2.66
C LYS A 85 -11.95 -2.49 -1.64
N MET A 86 -11.43 -2.24 -0.44
CA MET A 86 -11.43 -3.23 0.64
C MET A 86 -12.85 -3.60 1.09
N LYS A 87 -13.81 -2.66 1.10
CA LYS A 87 -15.23 -2.95 1.35
C LYS A 87 -15.81 -3.88 0.29
N VAL A 88 -15.53 -3.63 -0.98
CA VAL A 88 -15.90 -4.56 -2.07
C VAL A 88 -15.24 -5.93 -1.88
N GLY A 89 -14.00 -5.95 -1.43
CA GLY A 89 -13.27 -7.19 -1.09
C GLY A 89 -13.96 -7.99 0.01
N MET A 90 -14.45 -7.31 1.06
CA MET A 90 -15.21 -7.94 2.15
C MET A 90 -16.47 -8.64 1.63
N ASP A 91 -17.22 -7.99 0.74
CA ASP A 91 -18.43 -8.55 0.14
C ASP A 91 -18.14 -9.78 -0.75
N LYS A 92 -16.98 -9.82 -1.38
CA LYS A 92 -16.54 -10.91 -2.26
C LYS A 92 -15.73 -12.01 -1.54
N GLY A 93 -15.46 -11.87 -0.25
CA GLY A 93 -14.59 -12.78 0.50
C GLY A 93 -13.11 -12.69 0.13
N ILE A 94 -12.69 -11.62 -0.56
CA ILE A 94 -11.31 -11.33 -0.94
C ILE A 94 -10.73 -10.38 0.12
N VAL A 95 -10.21 -10.98 1.18
CA VAL A 95 -9.75 -10.25 2.37
C VAL A 95 -8.38 -10.75 2.84
N LEU A 96 -7.67 -9.87 3.54
CA LEU A 96 -6.38 -10.20 4.15
C LEU A 96 -6.52 -11.27 5.24
N PRO A 97 -5.45 -12.04 5.49
CA PRO A 97 -5.33 -12.81 6.71
C PRO A 97 -5.41 -11.89 7.94
N LYS A 98 -6.13 -12.33 8.97
CA LYS A 98 -6.32 -11.58 10.22
C LYS A 98 -5.00 -11.15 10.85
N VAL A 99 -3.99 -12.03 10.81
CA VAL A 99 -2.66 -11.74 11.36
C VAL A 99 -1.98 -10.55 10.67
N LEU A 100 -2.17 -10.39 9.36
CA LEU A 100 -1.59 -9.26 8.62
C LEU A 100 -2.29 -7.95 8.96
N THR A 101 -3.62 -7.97 9.06
CA THR A 101 -4.39 -6.79 9.48
C THR A 101 -4.03 -6.36 10.90
N LEU A 102 -3.90 -7.32 11.85
CA LEU A 102 -3.46 -7.02 13.21
C LEU A 102 -2.06 -6.39 13.26
N LYS A 103 -1.15 -6.79 12.37
CA LYS A 103 0.20 -6.19 12.28
C LYS A 103 0.21 -4.82 11.58
N MET A 104 -0.77 -4.54 10.72
CA MET A 104 -0.92 -3.24 10.05
C MET A 104 -1.47 -2.16 10.99
N LEU A 105 -2.35 -2.51 11.94
CA LEU A 105 -2.95 -1.54 12.87
C LEU A 105 -1.94 -0.69 13.64
N PRO A 106 -0.87 -1.24 14.24
CA PRO A 106 0.15 -0.41 14.90
C PRO A 106 0.85 0.56 13.94
N GLN A 107 1.05 0.17 12.68
CA GLN A 107 1.66 1.04 11.66
C GLN A 107 0.76 2.25 11.36
N VAL A 108 -0.55 2.01 11.19
CA VAL A 108 -1.53 3.08 10.97
C VAL A 108 -1.59 4.02 12.20
N ARG A 109 -1.64 3.45 13.41
CA ARG A 109 -1.69 4.22 14.67
C ARG A 109 -0.45 5.07 14.90
N SER A 110 0.71 4.65 14.42
CA SER A 110 1.95 5.43 14.55
C SER A 110 1.91 6.78 13.84
N PHE A 111 0.93 7.02 12.95
CA PHE A 111 0.70 8.31 12.30
C PHE A 111 -0.42 9.14 12.99
N ILE A 112 -1.15 8.54 13.94
CA ILE A 112 -2.24 9.19 14.68
C ILE A 112 -1.74 9.67 16.05
N ASP A 113 -1.17 8.74 16.80
CA ASP A 113 -0.81 8.92 18.22
C ASP A 113 0.63 9.45 18.38
N VAL A 114 1.04 10.40 17.53
CA VAL A 114 2.40 10.95 17.55
C VAL A 114 2.36 12.47 17.65
N PRO A 115 3.17 13.11 18.53
CA PRO A 115 3.34 14.55 18.52
C PRO A 115 3.79 15.05 17.15
N LEU A 116 3.34 16.26 16.77
CA LEU A 116 3.60 16.82 15.45
C LEU A 116 5.08 16.84 15.08
N GLU A 117 5.94 17.24 16.01
CA GLU A 117 7.39 17.30 15.85
C GLU A 117 8.05 15.93 15.59
N ASN A 118 7.37 14.85 15.96
CA ASN A 118 7.83 13.47 15.75
C ASN A 118 7.13 12.81 14.55
N ASN A 119 6.15 13.48 13.94
CA ASN A 119 5.43 12.97 12.78
C ASN A 119 6.35 12.98 11.54
N LEU A 120 6.46 11.83 10.87
CA LEU A 120 7.31 11.69 9.68
C LEU A 120 6.93 12.67 8.55
N PHE A 121 5.65 13.00 8.42
CA PHE A 121 5.16 13.94 7.41
C PHE A 121 5.48 15.40 7.73
N PHE A 122 5.78 15.72 8.99
CA PHE A 122 6.22 17.05 9.41
C PHE A 122 7.74 17.21 9.35
N LYS A 123 8.48 16.11 9.30
CA LYS A 123 9.93 16.09 9.34
C LYS A 123 10.61 17.01 8.28
N PRO A 124 10.12 17.11 7.02
CA PRO A 124 10.75 17.99 6.02
C PRO A 124 10.84 19.45 6.43
N VAL A 125 9.89 19.96 7.22
CA VAL A 125 9.82 21.36 7.65
C VAL A 125 10.49 21.63 9.01
N LEU A 126 11.14 20.63 9.61
CA LEU A 126 11.96 20.83 10.80
C LEU A 126 13.35 21.40 10.49
N ASN A 127 13.89 21.06 9.31
CA ASN A 127 15.20 21.54 8.87
C ASN A 127 15.12 21.90 7.38
N PHE A 128 15.24 23.18 7.08
CA PHE A 128 15.23 23.69 5.71
C PHE A 128 16.65 23.77 5.14
N PRO A 129 16.81 23.62 3.82
CA PRO A 129 18.06 23.92 3.15
C PRO A 129 18.33 25.43 3.13
N ASP A 130 19.58 25.81 2.87
CA ASP A 130 19.97 27.22 2.69
C ASP A 130 19.19 27.85 1.52
N GLY A 131 18.89 29.14 1.65
CA GLY A 131 18.26 29.92 0.59
C GLY A 131 16.75 30.07 0.64
N ILE A 132 16.08 29.45 1.63
CA ILE A 132 14.65 29.68 1.94
C ILE A 132 14.57 30.81 2.98
N SER A 133 13.73 31.82 2.76
CA SER A 133 13.56 32.93 3.70
C SER A 133 12.83 32.49 4.98
N ASP A 134 13.08 33.18 6.11
CA ASP A 134 12.38 32.89 7.38
C ASP A 134 10.85 32.96 7.23
N VAL A 135 10.37 33.92 6.43
CA VAL A 135 8.93 34.06 6.17
C VAL A 135 8.38 32.87 5.42
N ASP A 136 9.09 32.39 4.40
CA ASP A 136 8.66 31.21 3.65
C ASP A 136 8.73 29.94 4.51
N MET A 137 9.74 29.81 5.37
CA MET A 137 9.85 28.70 6.32
C MET A 137 8.63 28.66 7.27
N ASP A 138 8.22 29.80 7.80
CA ASP A 138 7.05 29.88 8.70
C ASP A 138 5.74 29.54 7.96
N ILE A 139 5.58 30.02 6.73
CA ILE A 139 4.44 29.69 5.87
C ILE A 139 4.40 28.18 5.60
N LEU A 140 5.52 27.58 5.20
CA LEU A 140 5.59 26.15 4.93
C LEU A 140 5.31 25.31 6.17
N LYS A 141 5.84 25.69 7.32
CA LYS A 141 5.54 24.99 8.60
C LYS A 141 4.04 25.02 8.91
N SER A 142 3.41 26.19 8.80
CA SER A 142 1.97 26.33 9.02
C SER A 142 1.17 25.46 8.05
N ASN A 143 1.49 25.49 6.76
CA ASN A 143 0.79 24.70 5.75
C ASN A 143 0.90 23.18 6.01
N TYR A 144 2.08 22.71 6.45
CA TYR A 144 2.28 21.29 6.79
C TYR A 144 1.54 20.90 8.07
N GLU A 145 1.57 21.78 9.09
CA GLU A 145 0.82 21.57 10.33
C GLU A 145 -0.68 21.45 10.06
N ASP A 146 -1.25 22.44 9.35
CA ASP A 146 -2.67 22.46 8.99
C ASP A 146 -3.05 21.22 8.18
N PHE A 147 -2.23 20.86 7.17
CA PHE A 147 -2.49 19.66 6.37
C PHE A 147 -2.49 18.38 7.20
N ILE A 148 -1.50 18.22 8.09
CA ILE A 148 -1.38 17.02 8.92
C ILE A 148 -2.53 16.95 9.92
N GLN A 149 -2.85 18.05 10.60
CA GLN A 149 -3.86 18.06 11.65
C GLN A 149 -5.28 17.99 11.10
N GLU A 150 -5.57 18.71 10.02
CA GLU A 150 -6.93 18.85 9.51
C GLU A 150 -7.32 17.79 8.47
N LYS A 151 -6.33 17.20 7.78
CA LYS A 151 -6.59 16.25 6.68
C LYS A 151 -5.96 14.88 6.89
N LEU A 152 -4.65 14.83 7.09
CA LEU A 152 -3.92 13.55 7.09
C LEU A 152 -4.23 12.71 8.34
N THR A 153 -4.14 13.29 9.52
CA THR A 153 -4.44 12.58 10.78
C THR A 153 -5.90 12.11 10.84
N PRO A 154 -6.92 12.92 10.51
CA PRO A 154 -8.30 12.44 10.42
C PRO A 154 -8.48 11.29 9.43
N LYS A 155 -7.78 11.30 8.30
CA LYS A 155 -7.83 10.21 7.32
C LYS A 155 -7.22 8.92 7.86
N TYR A 156 -6.14 8.98 8.61
CA TYR A 156 -5.57 7.81 9.29
C TYR A 156 -6.48 7.30 10.43
N VAL A 157 -7.18 8.18 11.14
CA VAL A 157 -8.20 7.79 12.12
C VAL A 157 -9.32 7.02 11.43
N GLU A 158 -9.86 7.53 10.32
CA GLU A 158 -10.88 6.84 9.52
C GLU A 158 -10.40 5.46 9.06
N LEU A 159 -9.17 5.37 8.55
CA LEU A 159 -8.57 4.09 8.14
C LEU A 159 -8.43 3.12 9.32
N ASN A 160 -7.95 3.60 10.47
CA ASN A 160 -7.82 2.78 11.68
C ASN A 160 -9.19 2.24 12.14
N ASP A 161 -10.20 3.08 12.13
CA ASP A 161 -11.56 2.73 12.56
C ASP A 161 -12.19 1.72 11.60
N PHE A 162 -12.05 1.93 10.30
CA PHE A 162 -12.45 0.97 9.29
C PHE A 162 -11.79 -0.39 9.49
N LEU A 163 -10.45 -0.41 9.64
CA LEU A 163 -9.69 -1.64 9.83
C LEU A 163 -10.08 -2.37 11.11
N THR A 164 -10.30 -1.62 12.20
CA THR A 164 -10.58 -2.18 13.53
C THR A 164 -12.02 -2.66 13.66
N ASN A 165 -12.97 -1.84 13.23
CA ASN A 165 -14.39 -2.03 13.54
C ASN A 165 -15.15 -2.79 12.44
N GLU A 166 -14.71 -2.68 11.18
CA GLU A 166 -15.37 -3.33 10.05
C GLU A 166 -14.52 -4.48 9.49
N TYR A 167 -13.30 -4.19 9.01
CA TYR A 167 -12.50 -5.10 8.21
C TYR A 167 -11.99 -6.31 8.99
N LEU A 168 -11.50 -6.10 10.22
CA LEU A 168 -10.89 -7.17 11.05
C LEU A 168 -11.85 -8.33 11.32
N SER A 169 -13.15 -8.05 11.43
CA SER A 169 -14.19 -9.06 11.64
C SER A 169 -14.40 -9.97 10.42
N LYS A 170 -14.06 -9.48 9.23
CA LYS A 170 -14.20 -10.18 7.94
C LYS A 170 -12.91 -10.86 7.48
N CYS A 171 -11.78 -10.54 8.13
CA CYS A 171 -10.49 -11.15 7.80
C CYS A 171 -10.53 -12.67 7.93
N ARG A 172 -9.87 -13.35 7.00
CA ARG A 172 -9.71 -14.81 7.04
C ARG A 172 -8.72 -15.23 8.14
N THR A 173 -8.95 -16.38 8.74
CA THR A 173 -8.06 -16.96 9.77
C THR A 173 -6.88 -17.71 9.14
N SER A 174 -7.04 -18.18 7.92
CA SER A 174 -5.99 -18.83 7.14
C SER A 174 -5.04 -17.82 6.50
N SER A 175 -3.82 -18.25 6.18
CA SER A 175 -2.81 -17.42 5.51
C SER A 175 -2.56 -17.81 4.04
N GLY A 176 -3.00 -18.99 3.63
CA GLY A 176 -2.78 -19.52 2.28
C GLY A 176 -3.57 -18.79 1.19
N LEU A 177 -2.99 -18.67 0.01
CA LEU A 177 -3.66 -18.12 -1.17
C LEU A 177 -4.83 -19.04 -1.62
N LEU A 178 -4.69 -20.34 -1.39
CA LEU A 178 -5.68 -21.36 -1.76
C LEU A 178 -7.04 -21.17 -1.08
N ASP A 179 -7.07 -20.45 0.04
CA ASP A 179 -8.29 -20.20 0.82
C ASP A 179 -9.09 -18.97 0.33
N LEU A 180 -8.57 -18.26 -0.65
CA LEU A 180 -9.33 -17.22 -1.34
C LEU A 180 -10.30 -17.84 -2.36
N PRO A 181 -11.40 -17.17 -2.70
CA PRO A 181 -12.23 -17.58 -3.82
C PRO A 181 -11.37 -17.78 -5.08
N ASN A 182 -11.55 -18.92 -5.76
CA ASN A 182 -10.70 -19.34 -6.90
C ASN A 182 -9.19 -19.40 -6.61
N GLY A 183 -8.78 -19.55 -5.35
CA GLY A 183 -7.39 -19.49 -4.93
C GLY A 183 -6.50 -20.53 -5.58
N LYS A 184 -7.02 -21.75 -5.83
CA LYS A 184 -6.30 -22.82 -6.52
C LYS A 184 -5.95 -22.43 -7.98
N GLU A 185 -6.91 -21.88 -8.69
CA GLU A 185 -6.71 -21.45 -10.08
C GLU A 185 -5.80 -20.23 -10.14
N THR A 186 -5.94 -19.32 -9.17
CA THR A 186 -5.03 -18.18 -9.00
C THR A 186 -3.59 -18.67 -8.80
N TYR A 187 -3.36 -19.63 -7.90
CA TYR A 187 -2.02 -20.14 -7.62
C TYR A 187 -1.41 -20.82 -8.86
N LYS A 188 -2.19 -21.62 -9.56
CA LYS A 188 -1.76 -22.24 -10.82
C LYS A 188 -1.39 -21.21 -11.89
N TYR A 189 -2.19 -20.16 -12.01
CA TYR A 189 -1.90 -19.05 -12.92
C TYR A 189 -0.59 -18.34 -12.54
N LEU A 190 -0.37 -18.10 -11.24
CA LEU A 190 0.85 -17.47 -10.74
C LEU A 190 2.10 -18.29 -11.03
N ILE A 191 2.04 -19.60 -10.81
CA ILE A 191 3.14 -20.51 -11.18
C ILE A 191 3.51 -20.30 -12.64
N LYS A 192 2.51 -20.38 -13.54
CA LYS A 192 2.75 -20.20 -14.97
C LYS A 192 3.30 -18.81 -15.32
N LEU A 193 2.81 -17.77 -14.66
CA LEU A 193 3.25 -16.40 -14.86
C LEU A 193 4.73 -16.21 -14.48
N HIS A 194 5.12 -16.71 -13.32
CA HIS A 194 6.47 -16.50 -12.78
C HIS A 194 7.52 -17.48 -13.31
N THR A 195 7.13 -18.72 -13.57
CA THR A 195 8.06 -19.75 -14.07
C THR A 195 8.11 -19.84 -15.59
N THR A 196 7.11 -19.27 -16.28
CA THR A 196 6.90 -19.42 -17.74
C THR A 196 6.73 -20.87 -18.23
N THR A 197 6.53 -21.80 -17.29
CA THR A 197 6.35 -23.24 -17.57
C THR A 197 4.91 -23.68 -17.34
N ASN A 198 4.60 -24.92 -17.71
CA ASN A 198 3.30 -25.56 -17.41
C ASN A 198 3.42 -26.55 -16.23
N MET A 199 4.50 -26.49 -15.47
CA MET A 199 4.71 -27.35 -14.31
C MET A 199 3.66 -27.06 -13.23
N SER A 200 3.21 -28.12 -12.56
CA SER A 200 2.38 -28.01 -11.36
C SER A 200 3.20 -27.57 -10.14
N ALA A 201 2.52 -27.19 -9.07
CA ALA A 201 3.16 -26.88 -7.80
C ALA A 201 3.96 -28.07 -7.25
N ASP A 202 3.42 -29.27 -7.37
CA ASP A 202 4.05 -30.50 -6.87
C ASP A 202 5.31 -30.82 -7.69
N GLU A 203 5.26 -30.74 -9.03
CA GLU A 203 6.44 -30.95 -9.88
C GLU A 203 7.56 -29.93 -9.57
N ILE A 204 7.22 -28.67 -9.29
CA ILE A 204 8.21 -27.66 -8.91
C ILE A 204 8.77 -27.96 -7.52
N HIS A 205 7.96 -28.43 -6.58
CA HIS A 205 8.38 -28.81 -5.24
C HIS A 205 9.38 -29.99 -5.30
N GLU A 206 9.04 -31.05 -6.03
CA GLU A 206 9.91 -32.22 -6.21
C GLU A 206 11.23 -31.84 -6.91
N LEU A 207 11.18 -30.97 -7.92
CA LEU A 207 12.37 -30.43 -8.55
C LEU A 207 13.24 -29.70 -7.53
N GLY A 208 12.64 -28.86 -6.67
CA GLY A 208 13.35 -28.13 -5.63
C GLY A 208 14.02 -29.05 -4.62
N LEU A 209 13.35 -30.15 -4.20
CA LEU A 209 13.96 -31.14 -3.32
C LEU A 209 15.15 -31.82 -3.98
N SER A 210 15.01 -32.22 -5.25
CA SER A 210 16.12 -32.85 -5.99
C SER A 210 17.35 -31.96 -6.15
N GLU A 211 17.14 -30.63 -6.29
CA GLU A 211 18.24 -29.66 -6.39
C GLU A 211 18.94 -29.41 -5.04
N VAL A 212 18.22 -29.53 -3.92
CA VAL A 212 18.82 -29.45 -2.58
C VAL A 212 19.69 -30.66 -2.30
N ASP A 213 19.29 -31.87 -2.77
CA ASP A 213 20.01 -33.11 -2.57
C ASP A 213 21.26 -33.24 -3.48
N ARG A 214 21.35 -32.44 -4.55
CA ARG A 214 22.46 -32.43 -5.51
C ARG A 214 23.66 -31.63 -4.98
#